data_f0bd05a90b6ee2401b42fcf6cb40cda2
#
_entry.id   f0bd05a90b6ee2401b42fcf6cb40cda2
#
_cell.length_a   1.000
_cell.length_b   1.000
_cell.length_c   1.000
_cell.angle_alpha   90.00
_cell.angle_beta   90.00
_cell.angle_gamma   90.00
#
_symmetry.space_group_name_H-M   'P 1'
#
loop_
_entity.id
_entity.type
_entity.pdbx_description
1 polymer ?
#
loop_
_entity_poly.entity_id
_entity_poly.type
_entity_poly.pdbx_seq_one_letter_code
_entity_poly.pdbx_strand_id
1 'polypeptide(L)'
;MRGCLTGLLVFLLGAVPPLLAQAPTATTQPGAAARPQRIAEGSVPVPQFTHHDRVGQLSTAFPEIERIVAAFVAQRHIPGAVLGVIVDGELVHTTTTGMRDLVSKAPVTVDSVFRIASMTKSFTAMSILKLRDDGKLSLDDPVARYIPELTDLPYPTKDSPVLTIRHLLTHSEGFPEDNPWGDRQLAQSDETMGRWMRQGIPFSTVPGTGFEYSNYGFAMLGRIVSRASGMPYTQYLEEHILRPLGMTSTTLEMSDVPSDRIARGYRWEDDGWKDEELLAHGSFGAMGGLWTSTRDLARYVAFLMSAFPPRDDAEIGPVRRASAREMQQAWRMTPATARRPTVDAPLFLAAGGYGYGLGVQQHCTLGVAVSHGGGLPGYGSLMLWLPDYGVGVIAMGNVTYAGWGGTFQKVFAALEQTGGLRPRRVQPSPALRTAKDDVSTLIVGWDDGLAARVVADNLFMDRPAGKYKAEFAELAARHGACRADGDIVAENALRGDWRMACDRGSLRVAITLAPTTPPRVQSLSVRSIMPLAPRMAEVAEEVRRLAGRWDAGHAASVAAPALDLYRAHAQLTSLGARWGGCRVGEALGGNGTSDAIVRFDCAKGPIDVSLGLDAGTGRLARLSVSAAGANRCEP
;
A
#
# COMPACT_ATOMS: atom_id res chain seq x y z
N MET A 1 -54.78 32.96 58.73
CA MET A 1 -55.41 31.73 59.22
C MET A 1 -54.52 30.55 58.85
N ARG A 2 -54.08 29.77 59.86
CA ARG A 2 -53.39 28.46 59.75
C ARG A 2 -52.12 28.41 58.96
N GLY A 3 -50.87 28.33 59.39
CA GLY A 3 -50.40 27.57 60.54
C GLY A 3 -49.90 26.22 60.05
N CYS A 4 -48.57 26.05 59.78
CA CYS A 4 -47.97 24.73 59.85
C CYS A 4 -46.47 24.82 60.16
N LEU A 5 -46.10 24.02 61.09
CA LEU A 5 -44.85 23.93 61.84
C LEU A 5 -43.64 23.55 61.01
N THR A 6 -42.54 24.22 61.30
CA THR A 6 -41.16 23.87 60.90
C THR A 6 -40.60 22.84 61.88
N GLY A 7 -40.20 21.69 61.37
CA GLY A 7 -39.41 20.70 62.09
C GLY A 7 -37.92 20.86 61.74
N LEU A 8 -37.14 21.25 62.78
CA LEU A 8 -35.68 21.43 62.69
C LEU A 8 -35.00 20.08 62.97
N LEU A 9 -34.36 19.49 61.96
CA LEU A 9 -33.53 18.29 62.09
C LEU A 9 -32.05 18.73 62.16
N VAL A 10 -31.44 18.63 63.31
CA VAL A 10 -30.02 18.90 63.54
C VAL A 10 -29.24 17.66 63.13
N PHE A 11 -28.47 17.77 62.07
CA PHE A 11 -27.45 16.76 61.74
C PHE A 11 -26.11 17.14 62.34
N LEU A 12 -25.61 16.32 63.24
CA LEU A 12 -24.26 16.34 63.77
C LEU A 12 -23.27 15.91 62.67
N LEU A 13 -22.51 16.85 62.15
CA LEU A 13 -21.37 16.60 61.31
C LEU A 13 -20.18 16.16 62.16
N GLY A 14 -19.90 14.86 62.12
CA GLY A 14 -18.65 14.30 62.61
C GLY A 14 -17.53 14.60 61.61
N ALA A 15 -16.51 15.32 62.06
CA ALA A 15 -15.31 15.60 61.29
C ALA A 15 -14.49 14.32 61.09
N VAL A 16 -14.36 13.86 59.84
CA VAL A 16 -13.43 12.80 59.43
C VAL A 16 -12.13 13.50 58.99
N PRO A 17 -10.96 13.15 59.55
CA PRO A 17 -9.69 13.71 59.10
C PRO A 17 -9.37 13.29 57.64
N PRO A 18 -8.73 14.14 56.82
CA PRO A 18 -8.37 13.78 55.44
C PRO A 18 -7.30 12.68 55.45
N LEU A 19 -7.62 11.53 54.86
CA LEU A 19 -6.62 10.55 54.47
C LEU A 19 -5.75 11.18 53.38
N LEU A 20 -4.50 11.48 53.69
CA LEU A 20 -3.46 11.77 52.70
C LEU A 20 -3.28 10.52 51.83
N ALA A 21 -3.85 10.54 50.62
CA ALA A 21 -3.56 9.56 49.60
C ALA A 21 -2.07 9.66 49.23
N GLN A 22 -1.28 8.70 49.69
CA GLN A 22 0.08 8.52 49.16
C GLN A 22 -0.03 8.18 47.69
N ALA A 23 0.59 9.01 46.83
CA ALA A 23 0.76 8.71 45.42
C ALA A 23 1.47 7.34 45.26
N PRO A 24 1.01 6.48 44.37
CA PRO A 24 1.69 5.22 44.13
C PRO A 24 3.09 5.52 43.58
N THR A 25 4.13 5.14 44.29
CA THR A 25 5.50 5.07 43.82
C THR A 25 5.49 4.12 42.60
N ALA A 26 5.71 4.66 41.42
CA ALA A 26 5.91 3.89 40.21
C ALA A 26 7.18 3.02 40.39
N THR A 27 7.01 1.80 40.85
CA THR A 27 8.00 0.75 40.71
C THR A 27 8.09 0.42 39.23
N THR A 28 9.15 0.90 38.54
CA THR A 28 9.57 0.41 37.25
C THR A 28 9.89 -1.08 37.38
N GLN A 29 8.92 -1.93 37.04
CA GLN A 29 9.20 -3.34 36.84
C GLN A 29 10.18 -3.43 35.64
N PRO A 30 11.31 -4.17 35.78
CA PRO A 30 12.15 -4.51 34.64
C PRO A 30 11.24 -5.20 33.61
N GLY A 31 11.26 -4.70 32.36
CA GLY A 31 10.40 -5.19 31.30
C GLY A 31 10.42 -6.72 31.25
N ALA A 32 9.27 -7.34 31.50
CA ALA A 32 9.12 -8.77 31.34
C ALA A 32 9.49 -9.09 29.90
N ALA A 33 10.53 -9.90 29.69
CA ALA A 33 10.90 -10.43 28.40
C ALA A 33 9.62 -10.99 27.76
N ALA A 34 9.26 -10.46 26.58
CA ALA A 34 8.04 -10.87 25.90
C ALA A 34 8.08 -12.40 25.76
N ARG A 35 7.06 -13.07 26.30
CA ARG A 35 6.96 -14.53 26.15
C ARG A 35 6.99 -14.84 24.65
N PRO A 36 7.80 -15.83 24.21
CA PRO A 36 7.81 -16.22 22.82
C PRO A 36 6.38 -16.55 22.38
N GLN A 37 5.93 -15.92 21.30
CA GLN A 37 4.60 -16.17 20.75
C GLN A 37 4.51 -17.64 20.31
N ARG A 38 3.41 -18.31 20.69
CA ARG A 38 3.10 -19.63 20.12
C ARG A 38 2.64 -19.43 18.68
N ILE A 39 3.37 -20.02 17.74
CA ILE A 39 3.01 -20.01 16.32
C ILE A 39 2.07 -21.18 16.07
N ALA A 40 0.90 -20.91 15.47
CA ALA A 40 0.00 -21.94 15.01
C ALA A 40 0.50 -22.45 13.64
N GLU A 41 1.08 -23.63 13.60
CA GLU A 41 1.63 -24.23 12.38
C GLU A 41 0.60 -24.27 11.24
N GLY A 42 0.97 -23.74 10.06
CA GLY A 42 0.20 -23.83 8.83
C GLY A 42 -1.13 -23.07 8.80
N SER A 43 -1.43 -22.23 9.81
CA SER A 43 -2.70 -21.48 9.85
C SER A 43 -2.80 -20.39 8.77
N VAL A 44 -1.68 -19.74 8.43
CA VAL A 44 -1.61 -18.69 7.40
C VAL A 44 -0.44 -19.00 6.46
N PRO A 45 -0.66 -19.69 5.34
CA PRO A 45 0.40 -20.01 4.40
C PRO A 45 1.01 -18.76 3.77
N VAL A 46 2.32 -18.79 3.54
CA VAL A 46 3.06 -17.67 2.92
C VAL A 46 2.62 -17.50 1.45
N PRO A 47 2.17 -16.30 1.03
CA PRO A 47 1.86 -16.01 -0.37
C PRO A 47 3.07 -16.20 -1.28
N GLN A 48 2.86 -16.75 -2.48
CA GLN A 48 3.92 -17.14 -3.40
C GLN A 48 3.72 -16.54 -4.81
N PHE A 49 4.82 -16.32 -5.52
CA PHE A 49 4.75 -16.05 -6.94
C PHE A 49 4.48 -17.35 -7.73
N THR A 50 3.59 -17.25 -8.71
CA THR A 50 3.22 -18.39 -9.56
C THR A 50 3.98 -18.45 -10.89
N HIS A 51 4.84 -17.45 -11.16
CA HIS A 51 5.64 -17.35 -12.38
C HIS A 51 7.12 -17.56 -12.06
N HIS A 52 7.80 -18.41 -12.84
CA HIS A 52 9.19 -18.77 -12.60
C HIS A 52 10.20 -17.79 -13.24
N ASP A 53 9.88 -17.20 -14.42
CA ASP A 53 10.76 -16.27 -15.14
C ASP A 53 10.24 -14.83 -15.05
N ARG A 54 10.20 -14.29 -13.83
CA ARG A 54 9.72 -12.92 -13.60
C ARG A 54 10.68 -11.87 -14.15
N VAL A 55 11.97 -12.05 -13.92
CA VAL A 55 13.01 -11.13 -14.39
C VAL A 55 13.05 -11.11 -15.93
N GLY A 56 13.02 -12.29 -16.59
CA GLY A 56 13.00 -12.37 -18.05
C GLY A 56 11.80 -11.66 -18.67
N GLN A 57 10.59 -11.85 -18.10
CA GLN A 57 9.40 -11.14 -18.57
C GLN A 57 9.49 -9.63 -18.36
N LEU A 58 9.86 -9.18 -17.16
CA LEU A 58 9.95 -7.75 -16.82
C LEU A 58 11.08 -7.05 -17.61
N SER A 59 12.17 -7.76 -17.96
CA SER A 59 13.29 -7.20 -18.72
C SER A 59 12.91 -6.73 -20.11
N THR A 60 11.83 -7.23 -20.68
CA THR A 60 11.32 -6.78 -21.99
C THR A 60 10.89 -5.31 -22.00
N ALA A 61 10.63 -4.72 -20.79
CA ALA A 61 10.34 -3.29 -20.65
C ALA A 61 11.60 -2.41 -20.53
N PHE A 62 12.80 -2.97 -20.32
CA PHE A 62 13.98 -2.15 -20.03
C PHE A 62 14.34 -1.15 -21.13
N PRO A 63 14.28 -1.48 -22.43
CA PRO A 63 14.53 -0.49 -23.49
C PRO A 63 13.54 0.69 -23.45
N GLU A 64 12.27 0.43 -23.13
CA GLU A 64 11.27 1.49 -22.98
C GLU A 64 11.54 2.32 -21.71
N ILE A 65 11.97 1.71 -20.61
CA ILE A 65 12.36 2.42 -19.39
C ILE A 65 13.55 3.36 -19.68
N GLU A 66 14.55 2.91 -20.41
CA GLU A 66 15.68 3.74 -20.83
C GLU A 66 15.22 4.96 -21.64
N ARG A 67 14.30 4.75 -22.59
CA ARG A 67 13.70 5.82 -23.39
C ARG A 67 12.91 6.83 -22.53
N ILE A 68 12.13 6.33 -21.57
CA ILE A 68 11.36 7.17 -20.63
C ILE A 68 12.32 8.03 -19.80
N VAL A 69 13.40 7.45 -19.27
CA VAL A 69 14.40 8.16 -18.46
C VAL A 69 15.12 9.21 -19.28
N ALA A 70 15.59 8.87 -20.48
CA ALA A 70 16.28 9.80 -21.38
C ALA A 70 15.39 11.01 -21.73
N ALA A 71 14.12 10.77 -22.07
CA ALA A 71 13.16 11.84 -22.35
C ALA A 71 12.92 12.75 -21.14
N PHE A 72 12.79 12.18 -19.94
CA PHE A 72 12.62 12.94 -18.71
C PHE A 72 13.84 13.79 -18.37
N VAL A 73 15.05 13.21 -18.47
CA VAL A 73 16.32 13.89 -18.22
C VAL A 73 16.49 15.09 -19.16
N ALA A 74 16.20 14.89 -20.45
CA ALA A 74 16.25 15.97 -21.44
C ALA A 74 15.21 17.08 -21.15
N GLN A 75 13.95 16.70 -20.87
CA GLN A 75 12.87 17.64 -20.59
C GLN A 75 13.12 18.48 -19.34
N ARG A 76 13.77 17.91 -18.32
CA ARG A 76 14.01 18.56 -17.02
C ARG A 76 15.41 19.16 -16.90
N HIS A 77 16.19 19.15 -17.98
CA HIS A 77 17.57 19.65 -18.01
C HIS A 77 18.42 19.06 -16.86
N ILE A 78 18.32 17.75 -16.64
CA ILE A 78 19.09 17.08 -15.57
C ILE A 78 20.47 16.77 -16.12
N PRO A 79 21.58 17.33 -15.51
CA PRO A 79 22.92 17.06 -16.01
C PRO A 79 23.29 15.58 -15.99
N GLY A 80 22.91 14.88 -14.93
CA GLY A 80 23.18 13.47 -14.74
C GLY A 80 22.14 12.77 -13.88
N ALA A 81 21.79 11.56 -14.26
CA ALA A 81 20.76 10.78 -13.58
C ALA A 81 21.05 9.28 -13.61
N VAL A 82 20.48 8.57 -12.64
CA VAL A 82 20.46 7.10 -12.58
C VAL A 82 19.09 6.62 -12.13
N LEU A 83 18.61 5.54 -12.78
CA LEU A 83 17.44 4.79 -12.36
C LEU A 83 17.81 3.32 -12.19
N GLY A 84 17.30 2.67 -11.14
CA GLY A 84 17.45 1.24 -10.88
C GLY A 84 16.09 0.55 -10.76
N VAL A 85 15.99 -0.67 -11.32
CA VAL A 85 14.85 -1.58 -11.14
C VAL A 85 15.27 -2.74 -10.27
N ILE A 86 14.50 -3.01 -9.23
CA ILE A 86 14.72 -4.06 -8.23
C ILE A 86 13.60 -5.09 -8.38
N VAL A 87 13.97 -6.37 -8.51
CA VAL A 87 13.03 -7.50 -8.56
C VAL A 87 13.47 -8.54 -7.54
N ASP A 88 12.57 -8.95 -6.66
CA ASP A 88 12.79 -9.98 -5.66
C ASP A 88 14.04 -9.74 -4.77
N GLY A 89 14.34 -8.46 -4.51
CA GLY A 89 15.47 -8.04 -3.69
C GLY A 89 16.78 -7.78 -4.46
N GLU A 90 16.83 -8.06 -5.76
CA GLU A 90 18.01 -7.86 -6.59
C GLU A 90 17.87 -6.66 -7.52
N LEU A 91 18.94 -5.85 -7.64
CA LEU A 91 19.04 -4.76 -8.62
C LEU A 91 19.29 -5.37 -10.01
N VAL A 92 18.23 -5.57 -10.79
CA VAL A 92 18.28 -6.31 -12.08
C VAL A 92 18.54 -5.43 -13.28
N HIS A 93 18.32 -4.11 -13.17
CA HIS A 93 18.55 -3.17 -14.27
C HIS A 93 18.94 -1.80 -13.73
N THR A 94 19.82 -1.11 -14.48
CA THR A 94 20.22 0.27 -14.20
C THR A 94 20.33 1.06 -15.49
N THR A 95 19.76 2.27 -15.50
CA THR A 95 19.92 3.24 -16.58
C THR A 95 20.69 4.43 -16.03
N THR A 96 21.84 4.74 -16.63
CA THR A 96 22.64 5.93 -16.30
C THR A 96 22.65 6.88 -17.48
N THR A 97 22.54 8.18 -17.22
CA THR A 97 22.50 9.21 -18.28
C THR A 97 23.25 10.46 -17.83
N GLY A 98 24.01 11.05 -18.74
CA GLY A 98 24.67 12.35 -18.54
C GLY A 98 25.85 12.33 -17.59
N MET A 99 26.14 13.48 -16.99
CA MET A 99 27.37 13.77 -16.24
C MET A 99 27.09 13.95 -14.75
N ARG A 100 27.87 13.28 -13.89
CA ARG A 100 27.87 13.55 -12.45
C ARG A 100 28.58 14.87 -12.11
N ASP A 101 29.45 15.35 -13.00
CA ASP A 101 30.18 16.60 -12.86
C ASP A 101 30.37 17.21 -14.27
N LEU A 102 29.81 18.39 -14.49
CA LEU A 102 29.88 19.12 -15.76
C LEU A 102 31.26 19.72 -16.04
N VAL A 103 32.02 20.05 -14.98
CA VAL A 103 33.36 20.65 -15.13
C VAL A 103 34.36 19.62 -15.62
N SER A 104 34.44 18.48 -14.95
CA SER A 104 35.32 17.38 -15.34
C SER A 104 34.78 16.51 -16.47
N LYS A 105 33.52 16.72 -16.86
CA LYS A 105 32.76 15.87 -17.83
C LYS A 105 32.74 14.41 -17.42
N ALA A 106 32.75 14.14 -16.13
CA ALA A 106 32.72 12.78 -15.61
C ALA A 106 31.30 12.19 -15.71
N PRO A 107 31.12 11.01 -16.34
CA PRO A 107 29.82 10.43 -16.54
C PRO A 107 29.21 9.92 -15.21
N VAL A 108 27.86 9.82 -15.16
CA VAL A 108 27.17 9.09 -14.10
C VAL A 108 27.42 7.59 -14.26
N THR A 109 27.67 6.94 -13.14
CA THR A 109 27.77 5.48 -13.03
C THR A 109 26.83 4.97 -11.94
N VAL A 110 26.62 3.66 -11.87
CA VAL A 110 25.85 3.02 -10.79
C VAL A 110 26.45 3.26 -9.39
N ASP A 111 27.74 3.58 -9.35
CA ASP A 111 28.50 3.86 -8.12
C ASP A 111 28.64 5.36 -7.82
N SER A 112 28.09 6.23 -8.67
CA SER A 112 27.99 7.66 -8.38
C SER A 112 27.14 7.89 -7.15
N VAL A 113 27.58 8.80 -6.28
CA VAL A 113 26.95 9.08 -4.99
C VAL A 113 26.19 10.40 -5.08
N PHE A 114 24.89 10.35 -4.84
CA PHE A 114 23.98 11.49 -4.87
C PHE A 114 23.45 11.79 -3.47
N ARG A 115 23.11 13.04 -3.21
CA ARG A 115 22.30 13.38 -2.05
C ARG A 115 20.84 12.98 -2.31
N ILE A 116 20.26 12.22 -1.36
CA ILE A 116 18.90 11.68 -1.52
C ILE A 116 17.83 12.48 -0.81
N ALA A 117 18.22 13.59 -0.19
CA ALA A 117 17.30 14.51 0.45
C ALA A 117 16.32 13.81 1.42
N SER A 118 15.04 14.14 1.36
CA SER A 118 14.03 13.65 2.31
C SER A 118 13.84 12.13 2.37
N MET A 119 14.38 11.34 1.42
CA MET A 119 14.43 9.89 1.60
C MET A 119 15.21 9.48 2.86
N THR A 120 16.12 10.35 3.36
CA THR A 120 16.82 10.21 4.65
C THR A 120 15.84 9.98 5.82
N LYS A 121 14.64 10.54 5.76
CA LYS A 121 13.63 10.41 6.82
C LYS A 121 13.30 8.96 7.15
N SER A 122 13.25 8.09 6.17
CA SER A 122 12.98 6.67 6.40
C SER A 122 14.10 5.98 7.17
N PHE A 123 15.35 6.38 6.98
CA PHE A 123 16.49 5.88 7.75
C PHE A 123 16.47 6.38 9.19
N THR A 124 16.08 7.63 9.40
CA THR A 124 15.86 8.20 10.73
C THR A 124 14.72 7.49 11.47
N ALA A 125 13.61 7.24 10.79
CA ALA A 125 12.50 6.46 11.34
C ALA A 125 12.93 5.02 11.70
N MET A 126 13.72 4.37 10.84
CA MET A 126 14.29 3.04 11.13
C MET A 126 15.20 3.07 12.36
N SER A 127 15.99 4.14 12.55
CA SER A 127 16.84 4.32 13.76
C SER A 127 15.99 4.42 15.04
N ILE A 128 14.86 5.14 14.99
CA ILE A 128 13.90 5.21 16.10
C ILE A 128 13.29 3.83 16.38
N LEU A 129 12.89 3.09 15.34
CA LEU A 129 12.35 1.74 15.52
C LEU A 129 13.38 0.75 16.04
N LYS A 130 14.64 0.89 15.66
CA LYS A 130 15.73 0.10 16.23
C LYS A 130 15.86 0.35 17.74
N LEU A 131 15.85 1.60 18.18
CA LEU A 131 15.87 1.96 19.59
C LEU A 131 14.65 1.42 20.35
N ARG A 132 13.45 1.46 19.73
CA ARG A 132 12.25 0.85 20.29
C ARG A 132 12.39 -0.67 20.41
N ASP A 133 12.85 -1.34 19.36
CA ASP A 133 13.02 -2.79 19.34
C ASP A 133 14.07 -3.26 20.38
N ASP A 134 15.05 -2.40 20.70
CA ASP A 134 16.04 -2.59 21.75
C ASP A 134 15.51 -2.20 23.16
N GLY A 135 14.27 -1.73 23.27
CA GLY A 135 13.65 -1.33 24.54
C GLY A 135 14.17 -0.01 25.12
N LYS A 136 14.86 0.83 24.33
CA LYS A 136 15.45 2.10 24.78
C LYS A 136 14.47 3.27 24.78
N LEU A 137 13.38 3.17 24.02
CA LEU A 137 12.29 4.16 23.96
C LEU A 137 10.96 3.51 23.61
N SER A 138 9.86 4.26 23.82
CA SER A 138 8.53 3.97 23.29
C SER A 138 8.14 5.05 22.26
N LEU A 139 7.40 4.69 21.22
CA LEU A 139 6.91 5.67 20.24
C LEU A 139 5.91 6.65 20.88
N ASP A 140 5.30 6.28 22.00
CA ASP A 140 4.34 7.09 22.74
C ASP A 140 4.98 7.87 23.90
N ASP A 141 6.32 7.79 24.05
CA ASP A 141 7.05 8.65 24.96
C ASP A 141 6.86 10.13 24.58
N PRO A 142 6.66 11.03 25.57
CA PRO A 142 6.68 12.46 25.34
C PRO A 142 8.02 12.92 24.73
N VAL A 143 7.97 13.74 23.69
CA VAL A 143 9.18 14.28 23.04
C VAL A 143 10.05 15.05 24.04
N ALA A 144 9.45 15.78 24.98
CA ALA A 144 10.14 16.55 26.01
C ALA A 144 11.04 15.67 26.92
N ARG A 145 10.78 14.35 27.02
CA ARG A 145 11.66 13.42 27.74
C ARG A 145 13.08 13.39 27.15
N TYR A 146 13.18 13.54 25.85
CA TYR A 146 14.46 13.51 25.09
C TYR A 146 14.91 14.91 24.66
N ILE A 147 13.98 15.86 24.56
CA ILE A 147 14.22 17.25 24.14
C ILE A 147 13.66 18.17 25.23
N PRO A 148 14.41 18.39 26.34
CA PRO A 148 13.94 19.21 27.46
C PRO A 148 13.60 20.65 27.08
N GLU A 149 14.15 21.14 25.95
CA GLU A 149 13.85 22.44 25.38
C GLU A 149 12.36 22.63 25.04
N LEU A 150 11.58 21.54 24.96
CA LEU A 150 10.14 21.53 24.68
C LEU A 150 9.27 21.30 25.90
N THR A 151 9.85 21.28 27.12
CA THR A 151 9.08 21.04 28.35
C THR A 151 7.95 22.06 28.53
N ASP A 152 8.21 23.32 28.24
CA ASP A 152 7.26 24.42 28.38
C ASP A 152 6.66 24.85 27.03
N LEU A 153 6.63 23.96 26.03
CA LEU A 153 6.05 24.26 24.72
C LEU A 153 4.56 24.60 24.87
N PRO A 154 4.12 25.81 24.48
CA PRO A 154 2.71 26.18 24.52
C PRO A 154 1.93 25.44 23.43
N TYR A 155 0.87 24.71 23.82
CA TYR A 155 0.01 23.99 22.91
C TYR A 155 -1.16 24.86 22.41
N PRO A 156 -1.71 24.58 21.20
CA PRO A 156 -2.77 25.39 20.60
C PRO A 156 -4.07 25.42 21.40
N THR A 157 -4.39 24.35 22.12
CA THR A 157 -5.59 24.23 22.95
C THR A 157 -5.28 23.53 24.28
N LYS A 158 -6.15 23.71 25.29
CA LYS A 158 -5.97 23.08 26.61
C LYS A 158 -6.14 21.56 26.60
N ASP A 159 -6.85 21.03 25.61
CA ASP A 159 -7.09 19.61 25.39
C ASP A 159 -6.15 19.00 24.35
N SER A 160 -5.15 19.74 23.90
CA SER A 160 -4.12 19.20 23.01
C SER A 160 -3.42 18.00 23.65
N PRO A 161 -3.23 16.88 22.93
CA PRO A 161 -2.44 15.78 23.42
C PRO A 161 -0.97 16.17 23.57
N VAL A 162 -0.26 15.56 24.49
CA VAL A 162 1.19 15.72 24.62
C VAL A 162 1.87 15.23 23.36
N LEU A 163 2.84 15.99 22.87
CA LEU A 163 3.63 15.67 21.69
C LEU A 163 4.48 14.41 21.92
N THR A 164 4.30 13.38 21.10
CA THR A 164 5.01 12.10 21.18
C THR A 164 5.92 11.86 19.99
N ILE A 165 6.86 10.91 20.12
CA ILE A 165 7.73 10.45 19.02
C ILE A 165 6.90 9.98 17.82
N ARG A 166 5.76 9.30 18.05
CA ARG A 166 4.84 8.85 17.00
C ARG A 166 4.29 10.02 16.18
N HIS A 167 3.96 11.14 16.82
CA HIS A 167 3.50 12.34 16.10
C HIS A 167 4.56 12.83 15.12
N LEU A 168 5.84 12.91 15.54
CA LEU A 168 6.94 13.33 14.67
C LEU A 168 7.19 12.34 13.52
N LEU A 169 7.09 11.02 13.78
CA LEU A 169 7.28 9.99 12.75
C LEU A 169 6.21 10.04 11.66
N THR A 170 5.02 10.55 11.96
CA THR A 170 3.85 10.51 11.07
C THR A 170 3.45 11.86 10.54
N HIS A 171 4.26 12.91 10.75
CA HIS A 171 3.94 14.29 10.38
C HIS A 171 2.57 14.74 10.92
N SER A 172 2.28 14.40 12.17
CA SER A 172 1.05 14.77 12.87
C SER A 172 1.31 15.54 14.15
N GLU A 173 2.49 16.08 14.31
CA GLU A 173 2.90 16.94 15.42
C GLU A 173 2.20 18.30 15.42
N GLY A 174 1.63 18.71 14.28
CA GLY A 174 0.90 19.97 14.13
C GLY A 174 1.80 21.17 13.83
N PHE A 175 3.09 20.97 13.55
CA PHE A 175 3.98 22.03 13.08
C PHE A 175 3.66 22.39 11.63
N PRO A 176 3.92 23.65 11.20
CA PRO A 176 3.66 24.06 9.83
C PRO A 176 4.55 23.32 8.82
N GLU A 177 4.03 23.15 7.60
CA GLU A 177 4.83 22.73 6.45
C GLU A 177 6.02 23.68 6.25
N ASP A 178 7.23 23.12 6.16
CA ASP A 178 8.46 23.88 6.23
C ASP A 178 9.47 23.55 5.11
N ASN A 179 9.05 22.90 4.02
CA ASN A 179 9.99 22.46 2.96
C ASN A 179 10.89 23.60 2.45
N PRO A 180 10.40 24.76 2.02
CA PRO A 180 11.27 25.81 1.48
C PRO A 180 12.24 26.37 2.51
N TRP A 181 11.87 26.35 3.78
CA TRP A 181 12.71 26.83 4.87
C TRP A 181 13.66 25.72 5.36
N GLY A 182 13.14 24.53 5.67
CA GLY A 182 13.87 23.43 6.25
C GLY A 182 14.99 22.91 5.34
N ASP A 183 14.75 22.86 4.03
CA ASP A 183 15.72 22.42 3.03
C ASP A 183 17.00 23.29 3.02
N ARG A 184 16.92 24.53 3.48
CA ARG A 184 18.06 25.44 3.61
C ARG A 184 18.73 25.40 4.99
N GLN A 185 18.18 24.63 5.96
CA GLN A 185 18.69 24.56 7.34
C GLN A 185 19.61 23.38 7.62
N LEU A 186 19.99 22.59 6.62
CA LEU A 186 20.80 21.37 6.81
C LEU A 186 22.02 21.57 7.72
N ALA A 187 22.77 22.65 7.51
CA ALA A 187 24.01 22.94 8.20
C ALA A 187 23.85 23.59 9.59
N GLN A 188 22.61 23.79 10.06
CA GLN A 188 22.40 24.45 11.35
C GLN A 188 23.00 23.66 12.51
N SER A 189 23.53 24.39 13.50
CA SER A 189 24.09 23.76 14.69
C SER A 189 23.02 23.28 15.66
N ASP A 190 23.37 22.32 16.50
CA ASP A 190 22.49 21.82 17.58
C ASP A 190 22.13 22.92 18.57
N GLU A 191 23.04 23.84 18.83
CA GLU A 191 22.80 25.02 19.69
C GLU A 191 21.73 25.93 19.08
N THR A 192 21.82 26.23 17.78
CA THR A 192 20.83 27.06 17.08
C THR A 192 19.44 26.40 17.09
N MET A 193 19.39 25.12 16.79
CA MET A 193 18.14 24.36 16.86
C MET A 193 17.53 24.37 18.28
N GLY A 194 18.35 24.15 19.32
CA GLY A 194 17.91 24.22 20.71
C GLY A 194 17.42 25.61 21.11
N ARG A 195 18.05 26.68 20.62
CA ARG A 195 17.58 28.05 20.84
C ARG A 195 16.19 28.28 20.21
N TRP A 196 15.96 27.84 18.97
CA TRP A 196 14.67 27.95 18.30
C TRP A 196 13.56 27.21 19.07
N MET A 197 13.85 26.01 19.56
CA MET A 197 12.90 25.25 20.38
C MET A 197 12.49 25.98 21.65
N ARG A 198 13.46 26.59 22.37
CA ARG A 198 13.18 27.40 23.58
C ARG A 198 12.40 28.67 23.29
N GLN A 199 12.53 29.25 22.08
CA GLN A 199 11.75 30.42 21.66
C GLN A 199 10.28 30.07 21.38
N GLY A 200 9.98 28.78 21.22
CA GLY A 200 8.66 28.27 20.87
C GLY A 200 8.55 27.91 19.39
N ILE A 201 7.67 26.98 19.10
CA ILE A 201 7.37 26.52 17.74
C ILE A 201 5.89 26.81 17.49
N PRO A 202 5.55 27.52 16.41
CA PRO A 202 4.15 27.74 16.06
C PRO A 202 3.49 26.42 15.63
N PHE A 203 2.22 26.26 15.97
CA PHE A 203 1.40 25.17 15.49
C PHE A 203 0.48 25.68 14.39
N SER A 204 0.38 24.94 13.29
CA SER A 204 -0.62 25.15 12.25
C SER A 204 -1.92 24.39 12.56
N THR A 205 -1.79 23.25 13.26
CA THR A 205 -2.92 22.40 13.67
C THR A 205 -2.68 21.84 15.07
N VAL A 206 -3.73 21.28 15.67
CA VAL A 206 -3.59 20.56 16.96
C VAL A 206 -2.85 19.23 16.71
N PRO A 207 -1.86 18.85 17.53
CA PRO A 207 -1.18 17.57 17.42
C PRO A 207 -2.17 16.40 17.32
N GLY A 208 -1.91 15.47 16.42
CA GLY A 208 -2.73 14.27 16.22
C GLY A 208 -3.99 14.48 15.36
N THR A 209 -4.35 15.71 14.94
CA THR A 209 -5.58 15.98 14.19
C THR A 209 -5.41 15.96 12.68
N GLY A 210 -4.24 16.34 12.15
CA GLY A 210 -3.98 16.44 10.72
C GLY A 210 -2.63 15.85 10.32
N PHE A 211 -2.39 15.81 9.01
CA PHE A 211 -1.09 15.57 8.41
C PHE A 211 -0.54 16.89 7.91
N GLU A 212 0.67 17.26 8.33
CA GLU A 212 1.39 18.41 7.80
C GLU A 212 2.90 18.11 7.82
N TYR A 213 3.50 18.11 6.63
CA TYR A 213 4.88 17.68 6.45
C TYR A 213 5.86 18.62 7.13
N SER A 214 6.72 18.11 8.03
CA SER A 214 7.68 18.91 8.77
C SER A 214 9.10 18.33 8.74
N ASN A 215 10.04 19.09 8.18
CA ASN A 215 11.45 18.80 8.26
C ASN A 215 11.97 18.98 9.69
N TYR A 216 11.44 19.98 10.39
CA TYR A 216 11.81 20.26 11.76
C TYR A 216 11.49 19.10 12.70
N GLY A 217 10.32 18.45 12.53
CA GLY A 217 9.95 17.24 13.27
C GLY A 217 10.96 16.12 13.08
N PHE A 218 11.43 15.88 11.85
CA PHE A 218 12.44 14.85 11.57
C PHE A 218 13.86 15.23 12.04
N ALA A 219 14.22 16.52 12.05
CA ALA A 219 15.45 16.97 12.70
C ALA A 219 15.42 16.66 14.22
N MET A 220 14.25 16.85 14.87
CA MET A 220 14.06 16.45 16.28
C MET A 220 14.21 14.94 16.48
N LEU A 221 13.72 14.09 15.55
CA LEU A 221 13.92 12.64 15.63
C LEU A 221 15.42 12.28 15.61
N GLY A 222 16.24 12.94 14.79
CA GLY A 222 17.68 12.75 14.82
C GLY A 222 18.29 13.08 16.19
N ARG A 223 17.82 14.15 16.83
CA ARG A 223 18.24 14.51 18.18
C ARG A 223 17.78 13.51 19.23
N ILE A 224 16.57 12.95 19.08
CA ILE A 224 16.04 11.88 19.94
C ILE A 224 16.92 10.62 19.80
N VAL A 225 17.31 10.25 18.57
CA VAL A 225 18.24 9.12 18.37
C VAL A 225 19.51 9.33 19.16
N SER A 226 20.13 10.51 19.07
CA SER A 226 21.36 10.81 19.82
C SER A 226 21.17 10.71 21.33
N ARG A 227 20.08 11.27 21.87
CA ARG A 227 19.80 11.29 23.31
C ARG A 227 19.43 9.91 23.87
N ALA A 228 18.63 9.14 23.14
CA ALA A 228 18.20 7.82 23.57
C ALA A 228 19.32 6.76 23.43
N SER A 229 20.22 6.91 22.46
CA SER A 229 21.34 5.98 22.25
C SER A 229 22.56 6.32 23.09
N GLY A 230 22.76 7.61 23.42
CA GLY A 230 24.01 8.12 23.98
C GLY A 230 25.13 8.31 22.95
N MET A 231 24.82 8.19 21.65
CA MET A 231 25.77 8.30 20.52
C MET A 231 25.36 9.46 19.60
N PRO A 232 26.30 10.11 18.89
CA PRO A 232 25.93 11.01 17.80
C PRO A 232 25.02 10.31 16.77
N TYR A 233 24.02 11.01 16.23
CA TYR A 233 23.08 10.47 15.25
C TYR A 233 23.80 9.83 14.05
N THR A 234 24.83 10.48 13.53
CA THR A 234 25.64 9.99 12.40
C THR A 234 26.26 8.63 12.69
N GLN A 235 26.91 8.50 13.84
CA GLN A 235 27.53 7.25 14.27
C GLN A 235 26.48 6.16 14.51
N TYR A 236 25.35 6.49 15.16
CA TYR A 236 24.27 5.52 15.39
C TYR A 236 23.70 4.99 14.08
N LEU A 237 23.41 5.88 13.13
CA LEU A 237 22.90 5.52 11.81
C LEU A 237 23.89 4.58 11.09
N GLU A 238 25.16 4.93 11.06
CA GLU A 238 26.21 4.12 10.41
C GLU A 238 26.30 2.73 11.03
N GLU A 239 26.49 2.65 12.35
CA GLU A 239 26.77 1.38 13.03
C GLU A 239 25.56 0.46 13.10
N HIS A 240 24.38 1.01 13.31
CA HIS A 240 23.19 0.22 13.60
C HIS A 240 22.22 0.06 12.42
N ILE A 241 22.35 0.87 11.35
CA ILE A 241 21.48 0.80 10.19
C ILE A 241 22.26 0.52 8.90
N LEU A 242 23.24 1.38 8.55
CA LEU A 242 23.90 1.29 7.26
C LEU A 242 24.82 0.07 7.15
N ARG A 243 25.67 -0.14 8.14
CA ARG A 243 26.61 -1.27 8.17
C ARG A 243 25.91 -2.64 8.16
N PRO A 244 24.88 -2.89 8.99
CA PRO A 244 24.11 -4.13 8.92
C PRO A 244 23.44 -4.40 7.56
N LEU A 245 23.12 -3.35 6.79
CA LEU A 245 22.57 -3.45 5.44
C LEU A 245 23.66 -3.54 4.35
N GLY A 246 24.94 -3.46 4.71
CA GLY A 246 26.05 -3.46 3.76
C GLY A 246 26.11 -2.19 2.89
N MET A 247 25.59 -1.06 3.37
CA MET A 247 25.53 0.22 2.64
C MET A 247 26.82 1.03 2.82
N THR A 248 27.91 0.53 2.25
CA THR A 248 29.27 1.06 2.45
C THR A 248 29.58 2.35 1.68
N SER A 249 28.71 2.76 0.77
CA SER A 249 28.81 4.00 0.00
C SER A 249 27.74 5.02 0.42
N THR A 250 27.23 4.89 1.66
CA THR A 250 26.16 5.72 2.21
C THR A 250 26.65 6.39 3.48
N THR A 251 26.55 7.72 3.54
CA THR A 251 27.04 8.52 4.67
C THR A 251 26.29 9.87 4.75
N LEU A 252 26.37 10.53 5.92
CA LEU A 252 26.00 11.93 6.08
C LEU A 252 27.19 12.87 5.81
N GLU A 253 28.42 12.37 5.97
CA GLU A 253 29.64 13.14 5.80
C GLU A 253 30.11 13.11 4.34
N MET A 254 30.01 14.24 3.66
CA MET A 254 30.48 14.36 2.27
C MET A 254 31.99 14.04 2.14
N SER A 255 32.79 14.36 3.18
CA SER A 255 34.22 14.06 3.22
C SER A 255 34.56 12.57 3.11
N ASP A 256 33.61 11.70 3.48
CA ASP A 256 33.77 10.24 3.41
C ASP A 256 33.48 9.69 2.01
N VAL A 257 32.89 10.51 1.14
CA VAL A 257 32.62 10.12 -0.25
C VAL A 257 33.86 10.40 -1.10
N PRO A 258 34.41 9.41 -1.80
CA PRO A 258 35.49 9.64 -2.76
C PRO A 258 35.10 10.72 -3.78
N SER A 259 35.96 11.72 -3.97
CA SER A 259 35.65 12.90 -4.80
C SER A 259 35.32 12.52 -6.25
N ASP A 260 35.89 11.43 -6.75
CA ASP A 260 35.63 10.88 -8.07
C ASP A 260 34.29 10.13 -8.20
N ARG A 261 33.50 10.04 -7.11
CA ARG A 261 32.17 9.42 -7.08
C ARG A 261 31.06 10.42 -6.80
N ILE A 262 31.38 11.61 -6.31
CA ILE A 262 30.37 12.62 -5.97
C ILE A 262 29.68 13.12 -7.24
N ALA A 263 28.34 13.09 -7.25
CA ALA A 263 27.53 13.81 -8.23
C ALA A 263 27.33 15.25 -7.71
N ARG A 264 27.89 16.22 -8.44
CA ARG A 264 27.72 17.64 -8.10
C ARG A 264 26.32 18.10 -8.38
N GLY A 265 25.76 18.94 -7.52
CA GLY A 265 24.41 19.48 -7.63
C GLY A 265 24.36 20.75 -8.50
N TYR A 266 23.32 20.84 -9.32
CA TYR A 266 23.10 21.97 -10.23
C TYR A 266 21.68 22.51 -10.13
N ARG A 267 21.46 23.75 -10.59
CA ARG A 267 20.14 24.29 -10.91
C ARG A 267 20.10 24.74 -12.37
N TRP A 268 18.95 24.63 -12.99
CA TRP A 268 18.70 25.15 -14.33
C TRP A 268 18.09 26.56 -14.20
N GLU A 269 18.79 27.56 -14.71
CA GLU A 269 18.40 28.97 -14.62
C GLU A 269 19.02 29.74 -15.78
N ASP A 270 18.27 30.66 -16.41
CA ASP A 270 18.70 31.48 -17.54
C ASP A 270 19.28 30.60 -18.69
N ASP A 271 18.57 29.54 -19.05
CA ASP A 271 18.95 28.58 -20.10
C ASP A 271 20.35 27.95 -19.91
N GLY A 272 20.80 27.80 -18.68
CA GLY A 272 22.08 27.22 -18.33
C GLY A 272 22.10 26.51 -16.96
N TRP A 273 23.05 25.62 -16.80
CA TRP A 273 23.32 25.01 -15.50
C TRP A 273 24.22 25.92 -14.67
N LYS A 274 23.81 26.13 -13.43
CA LYS A 274 24.59 26.82 -12.41
C LYS A 274 24.87 25.86 -11.25
N ASP A 275 26.06 25.92 -10.68
CA ASP A 275 26.41 25.12 -9.51
C ASP A 275 25.51 25.48 -8.31
N GLU A 276 25.10 24.47 -7.56
CA GLU A 276 24.47 24.65 -6.25
C GLU A 276 25.50 24.44 -5.15
N GLU A 277 25.41 25.26 -4.12
CA GLU A 277 26.26 25.10 -2.93
C GLU A 277 25.98 23.76 -2.24
N LEU A 278 27.02 23.04 -1.93
CA LEU A 278 26.95 21.79 -1.18
C LEU A 278 26.84 22.11 0.32
N LEU A 279 25.61 22.15 0.84
CA LEU A 279 25.36 22.36 2.25
C LEU A 279 25.94 21.18 3.07
N ALA A 280 26.74 21.46 4.08
CA ALA A 280 27.14 20.46 5.07
C ALA A 280 25.90 19.91 5.79
N HIS A 281 26.00 18.74 6.43
CA HIS A 281 24.95 18.32 7.34
C HIS A 281 25.23 18.91 8.74
N GLY A 282 24.14 19.20 9.47
CA GLY A 282 24.13 19.63 10.86
C GLY A 282 22.93 19.01 11.55
N SER A 283 22.30 19.74 12.47
CA SER A 283 21.13 19.25 13.22
C SER A 283 19.95 18.82 12.34
N PHE A 284 19.83 19.38 11.12
CA PHE A 284 18.83 18.99 10.14
C PHE A 284 19.30 17.84 9.21
N GLY A 285 20.48 17.29 9.40
CA GLY A 285 20.97 16.15 8.62
C GLY A 285 20.03 14.94 8.63
N ALA A 286 19.35 14.69 9.76
CA ALA A 286 18.42 13.59 9.94
C ALA A 286 17.15 13.69 9.05
N MET A 287 16.79 14.85 8.55
CA MET A 287 15.64 15.03 7.66
C MET A 287 15.97 14.91 6.17
N GLY A 288 17.29 15.07 5.78
CA GLY A 288 17.60 15.18 4.35
C GLY A 288 19.07 15.13 3.96
N GLY A 289 19.99 14.83 4.89
CA GLY A 289 21.44 14.98 4.68
C GLY A 289 22.16 13.79 4.01
N LEU A 290 21.51 12.65 3.81
CA LEU A 290 22.16 11.40 3.43
C LEU A 290 22.64 11.42 1.96
N TRP A 291 23.85 10.91 1.76
CA TRP A 291 24.45 10.61 0.46
C TRP A 291 24.43 9.10 0.25
N THR A 292 24.15 8.63 -0.97
CA THR A 292 24.14 7.20 -1.26
C THR A 292 24.37 6.90 -2.74
N SER A 293 24.75 5.66 -3.04
CA SER A 293 24.85 5.10 -4.38
C SER A 293 23.58 4.33 -4.75
N THR A 294 23.39 4.06 -6.06
CA THR A 294 22.28 3.23 -6.54
C THR A 294 22.31 1.82 -5.95
N ARG A 295 23.50 1.22 -5.80
CA ARG A 295 23.65 -0.12 -5.22
C ARG A 295 23.20 -0.17 -3.76
N ASP A 296 23.59 0.82 -2.97
CA ASP A 296 23.25 0.86 -1.56
C ASP A 296 21.75 1.17 -1.35
N LEU A 297 21.20 2.11 -2.12
CA LEU A 297 19.78 2.40 -2.07
C LEU A 297 18.92 1.18 -2.48
N ALA A 298 19.40 0.39 -3.44
CA ALA A 298 18.74 -0.86 -3.82
C ALA A 298 18.75 -1.88 -2.66
N ARG A 299 19.84 -2.02 -1.90
CA ARG A 299 19.89 -2.86 -0.69
C ARG A 299 18.88 -2.42 0.36
N TYR A 300 18.75 -1.11 0.57
CA TYR A 300 17.78 -0.55 1.50
C TYR A 300 16.34 -0.87 1.11
N VAL A 301 15.97 -0.63 -0.16
CA VAL A 301 14.63 -0.95 -0.67
C VAL A 301 14.39 -2.46 -0.65
N ALA A 302 15.38 -3.28 -1.01
CA ALA A 302 15.31 -4.74 -0.92
C ALA A 302 15.03 -5.21 0.50
N PHE A 303 15.70 -4.62 1.50
CA PHE A 303 15.44 -4.90 2.92
C PHE A 303 13.98 -4.57 3.30
N LEU A 304 13.48 -3.38 2.94
CA LEU A 304 12.08 -3.00 3.23
C LEU A 304 11.07 -3.91 2.52
N MET A 305 11.31 -4.29 1.27
CA MET A 305 10.47 -5.27 0.55
C MET A 305 10.52 -6.65 1.19
N SER A 306 11.67 -7.05 1.75
CA SER A 306 11.84 -8.34 2.41
C SER A 306 10.97 -8.50 3.67
N ALA A 307 10.42 -7.41 4.19
CA ALA A 307 9.44 -7.46 5.28
C ALA A 307 8.14 -8.17 4.87
N PHE A 308 7.87 -8.29 3.58
CA PHE A 308 6.69 -8.92 2.99
C PHE A 308 7.04 -10.16 2.14
N PRO A 309 6.22 -11.20 2.19
CA PRO A 309 5.08 -11.42 3.10
C PRO A 309 5.54 -11.76 4.53
N PRO A 310 4.64 -11.72 5.53
CA PRO A 310 4.91 -12.28 6.86
C PRO A 310 5.29 -13.75 6.76
N ARG A 311 6.33 -14.18 7.51
CA ARG A 311 6.85 -15.56 7.50
C ARG A 311 7.72 -15.81 8.74
N ASP A 312 8.07 -17.08 9.00
CA ASP A 312 8.69 -17.52 10.24
C ASP A 312 10.21 -17.81 10.13
N ASP A 313 10.83 -17.61 8.96
CA ASP A 313 12.27 -17.76 8.78
C ASP A 313 13.07 -16.70 9.58
N ALA A 314 14.36 -16.93 9.74
CA ALA A 314 15.26 -16.06 10.49
C ALA A 314 15.18 -14.60 10.01
N GLU A 315 15.14 -13.68 10.94
CA GLU A 315 15.14 -12.24 10.66
C GLU A 315 16.58 -11.75 10.42
N ILE A 316 16.77 -11.04 9.32
CA ILE A 316 18.05 -10.45 8.94
C ILE A 316 17.83 -8.93 8.79
N GLY A 317 18.72 -8.13 9.38
CA GLY A 317 18.72 -6.67 9.24
C GLY A 317 18.68 -5.92 10.56
N PRO A 318 18.64 -4.58 10.49
CA PRO A 318 18.78 -3.72 11.66
C PRO A 318 17.55 -3.70 12.58
N VAL A 319 16.34 -3.88 12.03
CA VAL A 319 15.07 -3.89 12.78
C VAL A 319 14.32 -5.18 12.53
N ARG A 320 13.38 -5.51 13.43
CA ARG A 320 12.50 -6.66 13.26
C ARG A 320 11.68 -6.54 11.97
N ARG A 321 11.40 -7.65 11.33
CA ARG A 321 10.55 -7.71 10.12
C ARG A 321 9.17 -7.09 10.37
N ALA A 322 8.60 -7.31 11.56
CA ALA A 322 7.35 -6.67 11.98
C ALA A 322 7.47 -5.14 12.05
N SER A 323 8.59 -4.61 12.54
CA SER A 323 8.85 -3.17 12.62
C SER A 323 9.04 -2.56 11.23
N ALA A 324 9.74 -3.26 10.34
CA ALA A 324 9.87 -2.84 8.95
C ALA A 324 8.52 -2.83 8.21
N ARG A 325 7.57 -3.76 8.51
CA ARG A 325 6.19 -3.70 8.01
C ARG A 325 5.40 -2.55 8.61
N GLU A 326 5.58 -2.27 9.89
CA GLU A 326 4.92 -1.18 10.59
C GLU A 326 5.27 0.20 9.99
N MET A 327 6.53 0.41 9.58
CA MET A 327 6.93 1.62 8.84
C MET A 327 6.11 1.86 7.58
N GLN A 328 5.68 0.79 6.93
CA GLN A 328 5.02 0.76 5.63
C GLN A 328 3.48 0.72 5.74
N GLN A 329 2.94 1.18 6.86
CA GLN A 329 1.49 1.33 7.07
C GLN A 329 1.10 2.80 7.11
N ALA A 330 -0.08 3.13 6.61
CA ALA A 330 -0.61 4.49 6.65
C ALA A 330 -1.13 4.82 8.05
N TRP A 331 -0.26 5.32 8.92
CA TRP A 331 -0.62 5.72 10.29
C TRP A 331 -1.37 7.03 10.34
N ARG A 332 -1.05 7.96 9.45
CA ARG A 332 -1.79 9.21 9.29
C ARG A 332 -2.28 9.32 7.84
N MET A 333 -3.60 9.37 7.69
CA MET A 333 -4.20 9.54 6.37
C MET A 333 -3.90 10.94 5.82
N THR A 334 -3.56 10.98 4.54
CA THR A 334 -3.52 12.22 3.75
C THR A 334 -4.83 12.38 2.99
N PRO A 335 -5.18 13.60 2.56
CA PRO A 335 -6.38 13.81 1.76
C PRO A 335 -6.43 12.87 0.54
N ALA A 336 -7.57 12.22 0.33
CA ALA A 336 -7.76 11.42 -0.88
C ALA A 336 -7.67 12.31 -2.11
N THR A 337 -6.99 11.84 -3.14
CA THR A 337 -6.81 12.60 -4.37
C THR A 337 -7.50 11.90 -5.53
N ALA A 338 -8.26 12.69 -6.29
CA ALA A 338 -8.82 12.30 -7.57
C ALA A 338 -8.14 13.15 -8.65
N ARG A 339 -7.44 12.51 -9.56
CA ARG A 339 -6.72 13.22 -10.63
C ARG A 339 -7.11 12.64 -11.99
N ARG A 340 -7.34 13.52 -12.93
CA ARG A 340 -7.52 13.17 -14.33
C ARG A 340 -6.47 13.96 -15.13
N PRO A 341 -5.42 13.31 -15.65
CA PRO A 341 -4.33 13.98 -16.35
C PRO A 341 -4.78 14.78 -17.58
N THR A 342 -5.77 14.26 -18.29
CA THR A 342 -6.46 14.94 -19.40
C THR A 342 -7.96 14.67 -19.30
N VAL A 343 -8.79 15.45 -20.00
CA VAL A 343 -10.26 15.28 -19.98
C VAL A 343 -10.69 13.86 -20.35
N ASP A 344 -9.99 13.23 -21.28
CA ASP A 344 -10.28 11.88 -21.78
C ASP A 344 -9.52 10.78 -21.02
N ALA A 345 -8.64 11.13 -20.08
CA ALA A 345 -7.92 10.14 -19.30
C ALA A 345 -8.82 9.51 -18.23
N PRO A 346 -8.57 8.24 -17.86
CA PRO A 346 -9.22 7.62 -16.72
C PRO A 346 -9.03 8.43 -15.44
N LEU A 347 -10.04 8.45 -14.58
CA LEU A 347 -9.92 9.04 -13.26
C LEU A 347 -8.94 8.20 -12.42
N PHE A 348 -7.85 8.81 -11.98
CA PHE A 348 -6.93 8.20 -11.03
C PHE A 348 -7.39 8.54 -9.62
N LEU A 349 -7.77 7.52 -8.87
CA LEU A 349 -8.12 7.63 -7.46
C LEU A 349 -6.96 7.08 -6.63
N ALA A 350 -6.48 7.87 -5.70
CA ALA A 350 -5.51 7.43 -4.71
C ALA A 350 -6.01 7.78 -3.31
N ALA A 351 -6.08 6.78 -2.46
CA ALA A 351 -6.19 6.92 -1.03
C ALA A 351 -4.84 6.56 -0.41
N GLY A 352 -4.40 7.29 0.60
CA GLY A 352 -3.12 6.98 1.19
C GLY A 352 -2.88 7.74 2.47
N GLY A 353 -1.69 7.59 3.00
CA GLY A 353 -1.25 8.23 4.21
C GLY A 353 0.26 8.21 4.32
N TYR A 354 0.72 8.61 5.48
CA TYR A 354 2.12 8.56 5.84
C TYR A 354 2.35 7.53 6.95
N GLY A 355 3.35 6.69 6.72
CA GLY A 355 3.86 5.73 7.68
C GLY A 355 4.95 6.35 8.56
N TYR A 356 5.99 5.59 8.85
CA TYR A 356 7.15 6.14 9.55
C TYR A 356 8.25 6.46 8.53
N GLY A 357 8.33 7.72 8.14
CA GLY A 357 9.27 8.20 7.13
C GLY A 357 8.99 7.70 5.70
N LEU A 358 7.79 7.23 5.41
CA LEU A 358 7.39 6.65 4.13
C LEU A 358 5.95 7.05 3.78
N GLY A 359 5.71 7.41 2.53
CA GLY A 359 4.38 7.54 1.98
C GLY A 359 3.82 6.16 1.61
N VAL A 360 2.54 5.93 1.90
CA VAL A 360 1.84 4.67 1.61
C VAL A 360 0.58 5.00 0.84
N GLN A 361 0.42 4.44 -0.34
CA GLN A 361 -0.73 4.67 -1.21
C GLN A 361 -1.41 3.36 -1.57
N GLN A 362 -2.74 3.39 -1.60
CA GLN A 362 -3.57 2.32 -2.11
C GLN A 362 -3.98 2.65 -3.55
N HIS A 363 -3.48 1.86 -4.49
CA HIS A 363 -3.83 1.95 -5.91
C HIS A 363 -4.93 0.94 -6.25
N CYS A 364 -5.80 1.31 -7.18
CA CYS A 364 -6.88 0.43 -7.63
C CYS A 364 -6.36 -0.83 -8.32
N THR A 365 -5.29 -0.71 -9.11
CA THR A 365 -4.72 -1.80 -9.92
C THR A 365 -3.54 -2.48 -9.25
N LEU A 366 -2.66 -1.70 -8.62
CA LEU A 366 -1.38 -2.17 -8.10
C LEU A 366 -1.40 -2.47 -6.58
N GLY A 367 -2.56 -2.34 -5.92
CA GLY A 367 -2.63 -2.53 -4.46
C GLY A 367 -1.81 -1.49 -3.70
N VAL A 368 -1.02 -1.93 -2.74
CA VAL A 368 -0.20 -1.04 -1.90
C VAL A 368 1.09 -0.65 -2.64
N ALA A 369 1.35 0.65 -2.72
CA ALA A 369 2.61 1.23 -3.12
C ALA A 369 3.23 2.00 -1.95
N VAL A 370 4.50 1.79 -1.69
CA VAL A 370 5.28 2.48 -0.65
C VAL A 370 6.36 3.31 -1.33
N SER A 371 6.54 4.56 -0.89
CA SER A 371 7.48 5.46 -1.53
C SER A 371 8.02 6.54 -0.59
N HIS A 372 9.12 7.15 -0.95
CA HIS A 372 9.50 8.48 -0.49
C HIS A 372 10.29 9.21 -1.58
N GLY A 373 9.96 10.47 -1.80
CA GLY A 373 10.71 11.36 -2.67
C GLY A 373 11.73 12.17 -1.90
N GLY A 374 12.70 12.73 -2.61
CA GLY A 374 13.66 13.64 -2.06
C GLY A 374 13.89 14.85 -2.99
N GLY A 375 13.94 16.03 -2.43
CA GLY A 375 14.27 17.27 -3.13
C GLY A 375 15.10 18.17 -2.23
N LEU A 376 16.19 18.67 -2.77
CA LEU A 376 17.07 19.66 -2.17
C LEU A 376 17.66 20.54 -3.29
N PRO A 377 18.24 21.69 -2.96
CA PRO A 377 19.12 22.38 -3.90
C PRO A 377 20.17 21.42 -4.47
N GLY A 378 20.21 21.34 -5.79
CA GLY A 378 21.12 20.47 -6.53
C GLY A 378 20.66 19.02 -6.75
N TYR A 379 19.58 18.55 -6.10
CA TYR A 379 19.24 17.12 -6.15
C TYR A 379 17.74 16.88 -6.18
N GLY A 380 17.37 15.75 -6.85
CA GLY A 380 16.04 15.18 -6.80
C GLY A 380 16.09 13.68 -6.89
N SER A 381 15.31 13.00 -6.06
CA SER A 381 15.33 11.55 -5.94
C SER A 381 13.95 10.97 -5.65
N LEU A 382 13.76 9.68 -5.90
CA LEU A 382 12.54 8.94 -5.56
C LEU A 382 12.87 7.45 -5.40
N MET A 383 12.31 6.82 -4.39
CA MET A 383 12.18 5.37 -4.27
C MET A 383 10.70 5.00 -4.16
N LEU A 384 10.29 3.97 -4.89
CA LEU A 384 8.92 3.42 -4.85
C LEU A 384 8.97 1.92 -5.08
N TRP A 385 8.20 1.18 -4.29
CA TRP A 385 8.08 -0.26 -4.47
C TRP A 385 6.66 -0.75 -4.19
N LEU A 386 6.37 -1.93 -4.75
CA LEU A 386 5.12 -2.66 -4.61
C LEU A 386 5.39 -3.92 -3.79
N PRO A 387 5.08 -3.94 -2.48
CA PRO A 387 5.41 -5.07 -1.59
C PRO A 387 4.85 -6.41 -2.07
N ASP A 388 3.61 -6.44 -2.54
CA ASP A 388 2.95 -7.66 -3.00
C ASP A 388 3.53 -8.19 -4.32
N TYR A 389 4.17 -7.33 -5.09
CA TYR A 389 4.76 -7.66 -6.39
C TYR A 389 6.26 -7.97 -6.30
N GLY A 390 6.91 -7.62 -5.19
CA GLY A 390 8.36 -7.77 -5.06
C GLY A 390 9.15 -6.95 -6.07
N VAL A 391 8.63 -5.79 -6.51
CA VAL A 391 9.26 -4.91 -7.49
C VAL A 391 9.42 -3.52 -6.91
N GLY A 392 10.61 -2.95 -7.07
CA GLY A 392 10.94 -1.59 -6.68
C GLY A 392 11.64 -0.82 -7.79
N VAL A 393 11.50 0.51 -7.77
CA VAL A 393 12.19 1.43 -8.66
C VAL A 393 12.80 2.54 -7.82
N ILE A 394 14.04 2.90 -8.12
CA ILE A 394 14.77 3.99 -7.45
C ILE A 394 15.36 4.90 -8.51
N ALA A 395 15.41 6.21 -8.24
CA ALA A 395 16.06 7.17 -9.15
C ALA A 395 16.66 8.35 -8.39
N MET A 396 17.75 8.86 -8.93
CA MET A 396 18.47 10.04 -8.43
C MET A 396 18.92 10.91 -9.60
N GLY A 397 18.89 12.21 -9.42
CA GLY A 397 19.37 13.18 -10.40
C GLY A 397 20.00 14.38 -9.73
N ASN A 398 20.99 14.98 -10.36
CA ASN A 398 21.78 16.08 -9.83
C ASN A 398 21.30 17.46 -10.31
N VAL A 399 19.98 17.67 -10.31
CA VAL A 399 19.37 18.99 -10.51
C VAL A 399 18.35 19.29 -9.40
N THR A 400 18.30 20.55 -8.98
CA THR A 400 17.40 21.05 -7.92
C THR A 400 15.96 20.58 -8.13
N TYR A 401 15.41 19.85 -7.15
CA TYR A 401 14.03 19.37 -7.11
C TYR A 401 13.58 18.57 -8.34
N ALA A 402 14.44 17.72 -8.94
CA ALA A 402 14.03 16.81 -10.01
C ALA A 402 12.93 15.85 -9.54
N GLY A 403 11.70 16.12 -9.92
CA GLY A 403 10.51 15.35 -9.49
C GLY A 403 10.25 14.13 -10.37
N TRP A 404 10.49 12.92 -9.87
CA TRP A 404 10.42 11.65 -10.59
C TRP A 404 9.01 11.02 -10.68
N GLY A 405 8.01 11.54 -9.94
CA GLY A 405 6.70 10.88 -9.79
C GLY A 405 6.01 10.51 -11.10
N GLY A 406 5.93 11.44 -12.06
CA GLY A 406 5.33 11.17 -13.38
C GLY A 406 6.13 10.16 -14.22
N THR A 407 7.45 10.13 -14.05
CA THR A 407 8.34 9.15 -14.71
C THR A 407 8.09 7.75 -14.16
N PHE A 408 7.95 7.60 -12.84
CA PHE A 408 7.68 6.29 -12.22
C PHE A 408 6.33 5.72 -12.65
N GLN A 409 5.30 6.54 -12.82
CA GLN A 409 4.02 6.07 -13.37
C GLN A 409 4.19 5.44 -14.75
N LYS A 410 5.00 6.06 -15.62
CA LYS A 410 5.30 5.51 -16.95
C LYS A 410 6.14 4.23 -16.89
N VAL A 411 7.12 4.18 -15.97
CA VAL A 411 7.96 2.98 -15.74
C VAL A 411 7.10 1.80 -15.28
N PHE A 412 6.23 1.98 -14.27
CA PHE A 412 5.34 0.92 -13.82
C PHE A 412 4.31 0.52 -14.89
N ALA A 413 3.81 1.45 -15.70
CA ALA A 413 2.96 1.12 -16.83
C ALA A 413 3.69 0.26 -17.88
N ALA A 414 4.97 0.53 -18.17
CA ALA A 414 5.78 -0.30 -19.05
C ALA A 414 6.01 -1.70 -18.48
N LEU A 415 6.31 -1.81 -17.17
CA LEU A 415 6.46 -3.09 -16.49
C LEU A 415 5.14 -3.90 -16.49
N GLU A 416 3.98 -3.25 -16.29
CA GLU A 416 2.66 -3.90 -16.33
C GLU A 416 2.36 -4.48 -17.73
N GLN A 417 2.71 -3.77 -18.80
CA GLN A 417 2.51 -4.22 -20.18
C GLN A 417 3.25 -5.51 -20.53
N THR A 418 4.32 -5.85 -19.82
CA THR A 418 5.05 -7.12 -20.02
C THR A 418 4.23 -8.36 -19.59
N GLY A 419 3.18 -8.18 -18.79
CA GLY A 419 2.47 -9.28 -18.14
C GLY A 419 3.27 -9.98 -17.03
N GLY A 420 4.51 -9.56 -16.76
CA GLY A 420 5.37 -10.09 -15.67
C GLY A 420 5.13 -9.43 -14.31
N LEU A 421 4.51 -8.24 -14.28
CA LEU A 421 4.17 -7.55 -13.03
C LEU A 421 2.89 -8.15 -12.45
N ARG A 422 3.06 -9.20 -11.65
CA ARG A 422 1.96 -9.93 -11.01
C ARG A 422 2.20 -10.06 -9.50
N PRO A 423 1.15 -9.90 -8.66
CA PRO A 423 1.31 -10.03 -7.22
C PRO A 423 1.49 -11.49 -6.79
N ARG A 424 2.01 -11.69 -5.58
CA ARG A 424 1.99 -13.00 -4.92
C ARG A 424 0.55 -13.47 -4.75
N ARG A 425 0.32 -14.76 -4.97
CA ARG A 425 -0.97 -15.40 -4.70
C ARG A 425 -1.03 -15.92 -3.28
N VAL A 426 -2.13 -15.63 -2.61
CA VAL A 426 -2.46 -16.24 -1.33
C VAL A 426 -2.59 -17.74 -1.52
N GLN A 427 -1.96 -18.51 -0.63
CA GLN A 427 -2.06 -19.97 -0.64
C GLN A 427 -3.21 -20.40 0.28
N PRO A 428 -4.04 -21.39 -0.13
CA PRO A 428 -5.10 -21.87 0.72
C PRO A 428 -4.56 -22.59 1.96
N SER A 429 -5.14 -22.28 3.13
CA SER A 429 -4.81 -22.99 4.37
C SER A 429 -5.27 -24.44 4.34
N PRO A 430 -4.71 -25.34 5.19
CA PRO A 430 -5.21 -26.70 5.34
C PRO A 430 -6.70 -26.73 5.69
N ALA A 431 -7.15 -25.86 6.61
CA ALA A 431 -8.55 -25.77 7.00
C ALA A 431 -9.46 -25.40 5.82
N LEU A 432 -9.00 -24.46 4.97
CA LEU A 432 -9.76 -24.03 3.80
C LEU A 432 -9.86 -25.14 2.73
N ARG A 433 -8.79 -25.94 2.54
CA ARG A 433 -8.83 -27.10 1.64
C ARG A 433 -9.77 -28.18 2.14
N THR A 434 -9.70 -28.53 3.43
CA THR A 434 -10.62 -29.50 4.04
C THR A 434 -12.06 -29.04 3.88
N ALA A 435 -12.36 -27.77 4.20
CA ALA A 435 -13.71 -27.22 4.06
C ALA A 435 -14.20 -27.24 2.60
N LYS A 436 -13.33 -26.99 1.60
CA LYS A 436 -13.67 -27.13 0.18
C LYS A 436 -14.12 -28.56 -0.14
N ASP A 437 -13.35 -29.57 0.28
CA ASP A 437 -13.62 -30.97 -0.01
C ASP A 437 -14.93 -31.43 0.65
N ASP A 438 -15.13 -31.08 1.92
CA ASP A 438 -16.35 -31.40 2.68
C ASP A 438 -17.58 -30.70 2.09
N VAL A 439 -17.50 -29.41 1.75
CA VAL A 439 -18.61 -28.67 1.14
C VAL A 439 -18.92 -29.19 -0.26
N SER A 440 -17.88 -29.53 -1.05
CA SER A 440 -18.09 -30.16 -2.36
C SER A 440 -18.84 -31.50 -2.24
N THR A 441 -18.53 -32.28 -1.22
CA THR A 441 -19.23 -33.54 -0.91
C THR A 441 -20.69 -33.28 -0.55
N LEU A 442 -20.98 -32.27 0.30
CA LEU A 442 -22.35 -31.89 0.67
C LEU A 442 -23.19 -31.41 -0.52
N ILE A 443 -22.57 -30.69 -1.47
CA ILE A 443 -23.26 -30.23 -2.69
C ILE A 443 -23.65 -31.41 -3.59
N VAL A 444 -22.78 -32.40 -3.70
CA VAL A 444 -23.05 -33.60 -4.56
C VAL A 444 -24.03 -34.56 -3.90
N GLY A 445 -23.91 -34.74 -2.58
CA GLY A 445 -24.79 -35.66 -1.82
C GLY A 445 -24.89 -35.22 -0.37
N TRP A 446 -26.04 -34.65 -0.01
CA TRP A 446 -26.24 -34.13 1.34
C TRP A 446 -26.21 -35.22 2.40
N ASP A 447 -25.33 -35.04 3.40
CA ASP A 447 -25.27 -35.85 4.60
C ASP A 447 -25.41 -34.94 5.84
N ASP A 448 -26.44 -35.20 6.66
CA ASP A 448 -26.75 -34.38 7.83
C ASP A 448 -25.63 -34.45 8.90
N GLY A 449 -24.94 -35.60 9.04
CA GLY A 449 -23.82 -35.75 9.97
C GLY A 449 -22.58 -34.96 9.53
N LEU A 450 -22.26 -34.96 8.23
CA LEU A 450 -21.19 -34.15 7.67
C LEU A 450 -21.52 -32.66 7.81
N ALA A 451 -22.74 -32.25 7.46
CA ALA A 451 -23.19 -30.88 7.57
C ALA A 451 -23.05 -30.34 9.00
N ALA A 452 -23.44 -31.12 10.02
CA ALA A 452 -23.29 -30.76 11.43
C ALA A 452 -21.84 -30.56 11.88
N ARG A 453 -20.89 -31.29 11.26
CA ARG A 453 -19.45 -31.13 11.58
C ARG A 453 -18.80 -29.95 10.87
N VAL A 454 -19.17 -29.72 9.61
CA VAL A 454 -18.52 -28.76 8.71
C VAL A 454 -19.07 -27.33 8.88
N VAL A 455 -20.37 -27.22 9.15
CA VAL A 455 -21.09 -25.94 9.17
C VAL A 455 -21.13 -25.36 10.58
N ALA A 456 -20.91 -24.04 10.67
CA ALA A 456 -21.09 -23.30 11.92
C ALA A 456 -22.60 -23.02 12.18
N ASP A 457 -22.96 -22.94 13.44
CA ASP A 457 -24.38 -22.86 13.87
C ASP A 457 -25.14 -21.71 13.23
N ASN A 458 -24.50 -20.56 13.04
CA ASN A 458 -25.09 -19.37 12.45
C ASN A 458 -25.64 -19.62 11.03
N LEU A 459 -24.98 -20.45 10.21
CA LEU A 459 -25.40 -20.69 8.83
C LEU A 459 -26.81 -21.30 8.78
N PHE A 460 -27.12 -22.22 9.70
CA PHE A 460 -28.41 -22.87 9.78
C PHE A 460 -29.47 -22.03 10.55
N MET A 461 -29.02 -21.07 11.38
CA MET A 461 -29.91 -20.07 12.00
C MET A 461 -30.40 -19.06 10.97
N ASP A 462 -29.52 -18.62 10.07
CA ASP A 462 -29.88 -17.68 8.99
C ASP A 462 -30.72 -18.35 7.91
N ARG A 463 -30.41 -19.61 7.57
CA ARG A 463 -31.11 -20.40 6.58
C ARG A 463 -31.14 -21.87 6.99
N PRO A 464 -32.31 -22.47 7.29
CA PRO A 464 -32.41 -23.86 7.76
C PRO A 464 -31.74 -24.89 6.81
N ALA A 465 -31.12 -25.92 7.37
CA ALA A 465 -30.43 -26.98 6.62
C ALA A 465 -31.28 -27.61 5.51
N GLY A 466 -32.59 -27.77 5.73
CA GLY A 466 -33.52 -28.29 4.72
C GLY A 466 -33.61 -27.43 3.46
N LYS A 467 -33.35 -26.11 3.55
CA LYS A 467 -33.31 -25.22 2.39
C LYS A 467 -32.05 -25.42 1.55
N TYR A 468 -30.90 -25.64 2.19
CA TYR A 468 -29.65 -26.01 1.49
C TYR A 468 -29.77 -27.36 0.81
N LYS A 469 -30.35 -28.35 1.51
CA LYS A 469 -30.60 -29.69 0.96
C LYS A 469 -31.48 -29.63 -0.28
N ALA A 470 -32.56 -28.87 -0.24
CA ALA A 470 -33.45 -28.68 -1.39
C ALA A 470 -32.74 -27.97 -2.56
N GLU A 471 -32.00 -26.91 -2.29
CA GLU A 471 -31.23 -26.19 -3.32
C GLU A 471 -30.19 -27.08 -3.99
N PHE A 472 -29.45 -27.88 -3.22
CA PHE A 472 -28.44 -28.77 -3.79
C PHE A 472 -29.07 -29.87 -4.63
N ALA A 473 -30.23 -30.39 -4.23
CA ALA A 473 -31.00 -31.33 -5.06
C ALA A 473 -31.46 -30.67 -6.38
N GLU A 474 -31.93 -29.45 -6.36
CA GLU A 474 -32.28 -28.67 -7.57
C GLU A 474 -31.06 -28.43 -8.46
N LEU A 475 -29.89 -28.08 -7.87
CA LEU A 475 -28.65 -27.91 -8.62
C LEU A 475 -28.20 -29.24 -9.27
N ALA A 476 -28.27 -30.35 -8.56
CA ALA A 476 -27.98 -31.67 -9.10
C ALA A 476 -28.92 -32.04 -10.26
N ALA A 477 -30.22 -31.78 -10.13
CA ALA A 477 -31.19 -32.02 -11.21
C ALA A 477 -30.90 -31.18 -12.46
N ARG A 478 -30.48 -29.91 -12.26
CA ARG A 478 -30.16 -28.97 -13.34
C ARG A 478 -28.85 -29.28 -14.02
N HIS A 479 -27.79 -29.50 -13.25
CA HIS A 479 -26.42 -29.61 -13.72
C HIS A 479 -25.93 -31.04 -13.99
N GLY A 480 -26.60 -32.07 -13.44
CA GLY A 480 -26.12 -33.42 -13.45
C GLY A 480 -25.01 -33.68 -12.41
N ALA A 481 -24.17 -34.65 -12.65
CA ALA A 481 -23.05 -34.95 -11.77
C ALA A 481 -22.01 -33.83 -11.78
N CYS A 482 -21.61 -33.37 -10.59
CA CYS A 482 -20.62 -32.31 -10.41
C CYS A 482 -19.40 -32.84 -9.64
N ARG A 483 -18.21 -32.31 -9.95
CA ARG A 483 -16.97 -32.58 -9.24
C ARG A 483 -16.18 -31.31 -9.04
N ALA A 484 -15.44 -31.21 -7.95
CA ALA A 484 -14.53 -30.07 -7.75
C ALA A 484 -13.49 -30.02 -8.88
N ASP A 485 -13.26 -28.83 -9.42
CA ASP A 485 -12.35 -28.58 -10.55
C ASP A 485 -11.26 -27.61 -10.09
N GLY A 486 -10.04 -28.13 -9.98
CA GLY A 486 -8.89 -27.37 -9.49
C GLY A 486 -8.87 -27.15 -7.98
N ASP A 487 -7.92 -26.32 -7.53
CA ASP A 487 -7.77 -25.94 -6.13
C ASP A 487 -8.66 -24.73 -5.79
N ILE A 488 -8.84 -24.48 -4.49
CA ILE A 488 -9.56 -23.30 -4.02
C ILE A 488 -8.71 -22.05 -4.26
N VAL A 489 -9.32 -21.01 -4.81
CA VAL A 489 -8.71 -19.67 -4.92
C VAL A 489 -8.91 -18.96 -3.60
N ALA A 490 -7.83 -18.87 -2.81
CA ALA A 490 -7.88 -18.25 -1.50
C ALA A 490 -7.83 -16.71 -1.60
N GLU A 491 -8.78 -16.02 -0.96
CA GLU A 491 -8.71 -14.60 -0.69
C GLU A 491 -7.83 -14.33 0.55
N ASN A 492 -7.97 -15.17 1.56
CA ASN A 492 -7.14 -15.23 2.75
C ASN A 492 -7.15 -16.66 3.34
N ALA A 493 -6.56 -16.88 4.50
CA ALA A 493 -6.45 -18.20 5.12
C ALA A 493 -7.81 -18.87 5.43
N LEU A 494 -8.90 -18.09 5.55
CA LEU A 494 -10.23 -18.58 5.98
C LEU A 494 -11.35 -18.24 4.99
N ARG A 495 -11.01 -17.72 3.80
CA ARG A 495 -11.99 -17.35 2.76
C ARG A 495 -11.46 -17.68 1.39
N GLY A 496 -12.33 -18.22 0.54
CA GLY A 496 -11.98 -18.51 -0.84
C GLY A 496 -13.16 -19.05 -1.64
N ASP A 497 -12.90 -19.25 -2.91
CA ASP A 497 -13.88 -19.83 -3.84
C ASP A 497 -13.24 -20.86 -4.78
N TRP A 498 -14.07 -21.73 -5.33
CA TRP A 498 -13.65 -22.72 -6.33
C TRP A 498 -14.78 -23.01 -7.32
N ARG A 499 -14.41 -23.67 -8.41
CA ARG A 499 -15.34 -24.14 -9.42
C ARG A 499 -15.61 -25.64 -9.23
N MET A 500 -16.85 -26.06 -9.50
CA MET A 500 -17.20 -27.45 -9.70
C MET A 500 -17.61 -27.63 -11.16
N ALA A 501 -16.96 -28.53 -11.88
CA ALA A 501 -17.34 -28.94 -13.22
C ALA A 501 -18.50 -29.92 -13.14
N CYS A 502 -19.55 -29.72 -13.97
CA CYS A 502 -20.73 -30.54 -13.98
C CYS A 502 -21.03 -31.06 -15.41
N ASP A 503 -21.90 -32.08 -15.54
CA ASP A 503 -22.33 -32.59 -16.86
C ASP A 503 -22.93 -31.46 -17.72
N ARG A 504 -23.62 -30.51 -17.11
CA ARG A 504 -24.21 -29.35 -17.76
C ARG A 504 -23.77 -28.08 -17.03
N GLY A 505 -22.80 -27.38 -17.60
CA GLY A 505 -22.25 -26.15 -17.02
C GLY A 505 -21.34 -26.35 -15.81
N SER A 506 -21.37 -25.44 -14.85
CA SER A 506 -20.55 -25.50 -13.65
C SER A 506 -21.19 -24.77 -12.47
N LEU A 507 -20.67 -25.01 -11.27
CA LEU A 507 -20.99 -24.24 -10.07
C LEU A 507 -19.78 -23.45 -9.61
N ARG A 508 -19.97 -22.22 -9.15
CA ARG A 508 -18.98 -21.47 -8.40
C ARG A 508 -19.40 -21.48 -6.94
N VAL A 509 -18.53 -21.99 -6.08
CA VAL A 509 -18.76 -22.13 -4.64
C VAL A 509 -17.83 -21.20 -3.91
N ALA A 510 -18.36 -20.40 -2.99
CA ALA A 510 -17.54 -19.52 -2.14
C ALA A 510 -17.89 -19.75 -0.67
N ILE A 511 -16.85 -19.81 0.16
CA ILE A 511 -16.98 -20.01 1.61
C ILE A 511 -16.19 -19.00 2.41
N THR A 512 -16.68 -18.76 3.64
CA THR A 512 -15.91 -18.11 4.71
C THR A 512 -15.99 -19.00 5.93
N LEU A 513 -14.84 -19.22 6.60
CA LEU A 513 -14.77 -20.01 7.83
C LEU A 513 -14.93 -19.12 9.06
N ALA A 514 -15.58 -19.63 10.10
CA ALA A 514 -15.79 -18.99 11.38
C ALA A 514 -14.51 -19.01 12.25
N PRO A 515 -14.37 -18.09 13.22
CA PRO A 515 -13.25 -18.05 14.15
C PRO A 515 -13.40 -19.10 15.28
N THR A 516 -13.69 -20.35 14.92
CA THR A 516 -13.80 -21.48 15.84
C THR A 516 -12.59 -22.41 15.72
N THR A 517 -12.42 -23.32 16.65
CA THR A 517 -11.36 -24.35 16.62
C THR A 517 -12.00 -25.73 16.72
N PRO A 518 -12.00 -26.55 15.65
CA PRO A 518 -11.54 -26.21 14.28
C PRO A 518 -12.45 -25.16 13.60
N PRO A 519 -11.93 -24.43 12.58
CA PRO A 519 -12.74 -23.48 11.82
C PRO A 519 -13.86 -24.18 11.05
N ARG A 520 -15.10 -23.67 11.12
CA ARG A 520 -16.29 -24.21 10.44
C ARG A 520 -16.84 -23.21 9.43
N VAL A 521 -17.60 -23.67 8.45
CA VAL A 521 -18.18 -22.84 7.39
C VAL A 521 -19.31 -21.96 7.97
N GLN A 522 -19.07 -20.66 8.04
CA GLN A 522 -20.06 -19.66 8.51
C GLN A 522 -20.82 -18.96 7.38
N SER A 523 -20.30 -19.03 6.15
CA SER A 523 -20.96 -18.46 4.97
C SER A 523 -20.69 -19.39 3.78
N LEU A 524 -21.75 -19.67 3.03
CA LEU A 524 -21.72 -20.54 1.86
C LEU A 524 -22.58 -19.93 0.75
N SER A 525 -21.99 -19.73 -0.42
CA SER A 525 -22.68 -19.28 -1.64
C SER A 525 -22.39 -20.26 -2.76
N VAL A 526 -23.44 -20.74 -3.42
CA VAL A 526 -23.33 -21.60 -4.61
C VAL A 526 -24.01 -20.91 -5.77
N ARG A 527 -23.27 -20.60 -6.83
CA ARG A 527 -23.80 -19.94 -8.03
C ARG A 527 -23.78 -20.89 -9.21
N SER A 528 -24.92 -21.02 -9.87
CA SER A 528 -25.07 -21.75 -11.12
C SER A 528 -24.44 -20.95 -12.28
N ILE A 529 -23.65 -21.62 -13.11
CA ILE A 529 -23.04 -21.11 -14.33
C ILE A 529 -23.45 -22.04 -15.47
N MET A 530 -24.41 -21.60 -16.27
CA MET A 530 -24.89 -22.36 -17.42
C MET A 530 -24.19 -21.88 -18.69
N PRO A 531 -23.94 -22.76 -19.66
CA PRO A 531 -23.51 -22.34 -20.99
C PRO A 531 -24.48 -21.33 -21.58
N LEU A 532 -23.98 -20.40 -22.39
CA LEU A 532 -24.82 -19.44 -23.08
C LEU A 532 -25.72 -20.16 -24.09
N ALA A 533 -27.02 -19.97 -23.98
CA ALA A 533 -27.95 -20.38 -25.02
C ALA A 533 -27.69 -19.59 -26.32
N PRO A 534 -28.05 -20.10 -27.50
CA PRO A 534 -27.72 -19.46 -28.77
C PRO A 534 -28.07 -17.98 -28.82
N ARG A 535 -29.26 -17.60 -28.37
CA ARG A 535 -29.71 -16.20 -28.36
C ARG A 535 -28.89 -15.31 -27.43
N MET A 536 -28.51 -15.78 -26.26
CA MET A 536 -27.65 -15.06 -25.33
C MET A 536 -26.23 -14.89 -25.90
N ALA A 537 -25.69 -15.91 -26.53
CA ALA A 537 -24.39 -15.85 -27.20
C ALA A 537 -24.40 -14.84 -28.37
N GLU A 538 -25.45 -14.81 -29.17
CA GLU A 538 -25.65 -13.80 -30.22
C GLU A 538 -25.68 -12.38 -29.64
N VAL A 539 -26.45 -12.14 -28.57
CA VAL A 539 -26.53 -10.82 -27.93
C VAL A 539 -25.17 -10.43 -27.30
N ALA A 540 -24.42 -11.36 -26.71
CA ALA A 540 -23.08 -11.07 -26.23
C ALA A 540 -22.14 -10.61 -27.35
N GLU A 541 -22.24 -11.25 -28.52
CA GLU A 541 -21.44 -10.87 -29.69
C GLU A 541 -21.89 -9.52 -30.28
N GLU A 542 -23.19 -9.21 -30.28
CA GLU A 542 -23.72 -7.90 -30.66
C GLU A 542 -23.21 -6.78 -29.74
N VAL A 543 -23.24 -7.02 -28.42
CA VAL A 543 -22.67 -6.08 -27.42
C VAL A 543 -21.18 -5.85 -27.66
N ARG A 544 -20.43 -6.91 -27.96
CA ARG A 544 -19.02 -6.81 -28.33
C ARG A 544 -18.79 -5.93 -29.59
N ARG A 545 -19.61 -6.10 -30.62
CA ARG A 545 -19.54 -5.29 -31.85
C ARG A 545 -19.83 -3.82 -31.56
N LEU A 546 -20.88 -3.54 -30.78
CA LEU A 546 -21.25 -2.17 -30.36
C LEU A 546 -20.16 -1.50 -29.52
N ALA A 547 -19.43 -2.26 -28.69
CA ALA A 547 -18.29 -1.76 -27.96
C ALA A 547 -17.10 -1.39 -28.87
N GLY A 548 -16.87 -2.15 -29.94
CA GLY A 548 -15.84 -1.86 -30.95
C GLY A 548 -16.21 -0.67 -31.86
N ARG A 549 -17.46 -0.56 -32.24
CA ARG A 549 -18.02 0.52 -33.07
C ARG A 549 -19.50 0.71 -32.78
N TRP A 550 -19.82 1.82 -32.14
CA TRP A 550 -21.22 2.15 -31.86
C TRP A 550 -22.00 2.47 -33.16
N ASP A 551 -23.13 1.82 -33.31
CA ASP A 551 -24.15 2.08 -34.33
C ASP A 551 -25.51 2.19 -33.66
N ALA A 552 -26.15 3.37 -33.69
CA ALA A 552 -27.39 3.65 -32.99
C ALA A 552 -28.57 2.85 -33.56
N GLY A 553 -28.61 2.62 -34.88
CA GLY A 553 -29.66 1.83 -35.52
C GLY A 553 -29.57 0.36 -35.13
N HIS A 554 -28.36 -0.18 -35.15
CA HIS A 554 -28.11 -1.55 -34.72
C HIS A 554 -28.36 -1.72 -33.22
N ALA A 555 -27.91 -0.79 -32.38
CA ALA A 555 -28.19 -0.81 -30.93
C ALA A 555 -29.70 -0.82 -30.64
N ALA A 556 -30.49 -0.02 -31.34
CA ALA A 556 -31.94 -0.01 -31.19
C ALA A 556 -32.61 -1.34 -31.63
N SER A 557 -32.01 -2.05 -32.61
CA SER A 557 -32.51 -3.36 -33.03
C SER A 557 -32.25 -4.48 -32.02
N VAL A 558 -31.13 -4.39 -31.28
CA VAL A 558 -30.73 -5.37 -30.25
C VAL A 558 -31.43 -5.07 -28.91
N ALA A 559 -31.68 -3.82 -28.60
CA ALA A 559 -32.24 -3.37 -27.33
C ALA A 559 -33.75 -3.66 -27.18
N ALA A 560 -34.16 -4.09 -25.99
CA ALA A 560 -35.52 -4.05 -25.54
C ALA A 560 -35.92 -2.61 -25.14
N PRO A 561 -37.22 -2.26 -25.14
CA PRO A 561 -37.69 -0.91 -24.75
C PRO A 561 -37.23 -0.46 -23.36
N ALA A 562 -36.94 -1.40 -22.47
CA ALA A 562 -36.50 -1.12 -21.10
C ALA A 562 -34.99 -0.75 -20.99
N LEU A 563 -34.19 -0.94 -22.05
CA LEU A 563 -32.77 -0.62 -22.03
C LEU A 563 -32.55 0.89 -22.22
N ASP A 564 -31.84 1.51 -21.29
CA ASP A 564 -31.36 2.88 -21.46
C ASP A 564 -30.21 2.91 -22.47
N LEU A 565 -30.52 3.26 -23.71
CA LEU A 565 -29.57 3.32 -24.81
C LEU A 565 -28.48 4.39 -24.63
N TYR A 566 -28.80 5.50 -23.95
CA TYR A 566 -27.80 6.54 -23.67
C TYR A 566 -26.75 6.02 -22.72
N ARG A 567 -27.15 5.36 -21.64
CA ARG A 567 -26.25 4.74 -20.67
C ARG A 567 -25.48 3.60 -21.30
N ALA A 568 -26.10 2.74 -22.10
CA ALA A 568 -25.46 1.66 -22.81
C ALA A 568 -24.38 2.18 -23.79
N HIS A 569 -24.69 3.25 -24.54
CA HIS A 569 -23.71 3.92 -25.43
C HIS A 569 -22.49 4.40 -24.64
N ALA A 570 -22.69 5.13 -23.55
CA ALA A 570 -21.60 5.65 -22.73
C ALA A 570 -20.72 4.51 -22.17
N GLN A 571 -21.32 3.42 -21.66
CA GLN A 571 -20.59 2.27 -21.14
C GLN A 571 -19.80 1.56 -22.24
N LEU A 572 -20.38 1.25 -23.39
CA LEU A 572 -19.74 0.50 -24.46
C LEU A 572 -18.66 1.30 -25.18
N THR A 573 -18.87 2.61 -25.39
CA THR A 573 -17.86 3.50 -25.97
C THR A 573 -16.64 3.64 -25.03
N SER A 574 -16.89 3.82 -23.73
CA SER A 574 -15.83 3.83 -22.72
C SER A 574 -15.07 2.51 -22.69
N LEU A 575 -15.78 1.37 -22.83
CA LEU A 575 -15.18 0.05 -22.90
C LEU A 575 -14.22 -0.08 -24.07
N GLY A 576 -14.70 0.23 -25.29
CA GLY A 576 -13.87 0.13 -26.50
C GLY A 576 -12.62 1.00 -26.46
N ALA A 577 -12.74 2.24 -25.99
CA ALA A 577 -11.63 3.18 -25.86
C ALA A 577 -10.61 2.73 -24.79
N ARG A 578 -11.09 2.21 -23.67
CA ARG A 578 -10.24 1.85 -22.52
C ARG A 578 -9.57 0.49 -22.66
N TRP A 579 -10.30 -0.53 -23.13
CA TRP A 579 -9.89 -1.93 -23.12
C TRP A 579 -9.41 -2.45 -24.48
N GLY A 580 -9.74 -1.71 -25.55
CA GLY A 580 -9.40 -2.09 -26.93
C GLY A 580 -10.31 -3.19 -27.49
N GLY A 581 -9.85 -3.85 -28.54
CA GLY A 581 -10.60 -4.94 -29.16
C GLY A 581 -10.78 -6.13 -28.20
N CYS A 582 -12.01 -6.65 -28.12
CA CYS A 582 -12.38 -7.75 -27.25
C CYS A 582 -12.90 -8.95 -28.04
N ARG A 583 -12.84 -10.15 -27.44
CA ARG A 583 -13.58 -11.35 -27.85
C ARG A 583 -14.49 -11.81 -26.72
N VAL A 584 -15.62 -12.43 -27.06
CA VAL A 584 -16.50 -13.05 -26.08
C VAL A 584 -15.79 -14.30 -25.54
N GLY A 585 -15.66 -14.34 -24.20
CA GLY A 585 -15.03 -15.43 -23.48
C GLY A 585 -16.05 -16.33 -22.76
N GLU A 586 -15.71 -16.83 -21.58
CA GLU A 586 -16.53 -17.77 -20.82
C GLU A 586 -17.69 -17.10 -20.08
N ALA A 587 -18.76 -17.88 -19.84
CA ALA A 587 -19.80 -17.52 -18.90
C ALA A 587 -19.29 -17.65 -17.46
N LEU A 588 -19.55 -16.64 -16.64
CA LEU A 588 -19.13 -16.57 -15.22
C LEU A 588 -20.29 -16.70 -14.25
N GLY A 589 -21.54 -16.58 -14.73
CA GLY A 589 -22.74 -16.66 -13.92
C GLY A 589 -24.00 -16.51 -14.74
N GLY A 590 -25.14 -16.79 -14.09
CA GLY A 590 -26.44 -16.71 -14.69
C GLY A 590 -26.98 -18.03 -15.25
N ASN A 591 -28.25 -17.97 -15.73
CA ASN A 591 -28.92 -19.16 -16.27
C ASN A 591 -28.59 -19.41 -17.76
N GLY A 592 -27.81 -18.54 -18.39
CA GLY A 592 -27.37 -18.64 -19.77
C GLY A 592 -28.46 -18.36 -20.82
N THR A 593 -29.71 -18.19 -20.42
CA THR A 593 -30.85 -17.95 -21.32
C THR A 593 -31.42 -16.54 -21.24
N SER A 594 -31.83 -16.09 -20.05
CA SER A 594 -32.38 -14.75 -19.81
C SER A 594 -31.41 -13.83 -19.05
N ASP A 595 -30.45 -14.38 -18.35
CA ASP A 595 -29.38 -13.64 -17.69
C ASP A 595 -28.05 -14.36 -17.79
N ALA A 596 -26.96 -13.59 -17.96
CA ALA A 596 -25.60 -14.11 -17.98
C ALA A 596 -24.61 -13.02 -17.55
N ILE A 597 -23.52 -13.45 -16.87
CA ILE A 597 -22.30 -12.67 -16.72
C ILE A 597 -21.28 -13.33 -17.63
N VAL A 598 -20.75 -12.58 -18.58
CA VAL A 598 -19.86 -13.10 -19.62
C VAL A 598 -18.53 -12.36 -19.53
N ARG A 599 -17.42 -13.07 -19.54
CA ARG A 599 -16.11 -12.49 -19.65
C ARG A 599 -15.84 -12.06 -21.09
N PHE A 600 -15.38 -10.84 -21.24
CA PHE A 600 -14.83 -10.38 -22.50
C PHE A 600 -13.31 -10.27 -22.35
N ASP A 601 -12.57 -11.04 -23.15
CA ASP A 601 -11.11 -10.99 -23.20
C ASP A 601 -10.68 -9.86 -24.13
N CYS A 602 -10.23 -8.76 -23.59
CA CYS A 602 -9.87 -7.57 -24.34
C CYS A 602 -8.34 -7.39 -24.43
N ALA A 603 -7.88 -6.59 -25.37
CA ALA A 603 -6.45 -6.38 -25.63
C ALA A 603 -5.68 -5.84 -24.41
N LYS A 604 -6.34 -5.05 -23.55
CA LYS A 604 -5.75 -4.46 -22.34
C LYS A 604 -6.20 -5.11 -21.03
N GLY A 605 -6.76 -6.31 -21.11
CA GLY A 605 -7.21 -7.09 -19.97
C GLY A 605 -8.67 -7.53 -20.04
N PRO A 606 -9.07 -8.53 -19.24
CA PRO A 606 -10.44 -9.04 -19.27
C PRO A 606 -11.41 -8.10 -18.53
N ILE A 607 -12.69 -8.13 -18.98
CA ILE A 607 -13.81 -7.46 -18.32
C ILE A 607 -14.99 -8.40 -18.18
N ASP A 608 -15.87 -8.14 -17.22
CA ASP A 608 -17.07 -8.91 -16.98
C ASP A 608 -18.29 -8.09 -17.41
N VAL A 609 -19.09 -8.64 -18.32
CA VAL A 609 -20.27 -8.00 -18.90
C VAL A 609 -21.51 -8.76 -18.42
N SER A 610 -22.40 -8.07 -17.69
CA SER A 610 -23.67 -8.63 -17.26
C SER A 610 -24.74 -8.30 -18.29
N LEU A 611 -25.43 -9.33 -18.79
CA LEU A 611 -26.45 -9.26 -19.81
C LEU A 611 -27.76 -9.78 -19.23
N GLY A 612 -28.87 -9.04 -19.46
CA GLY A 612 -30.21 -9.51 -19.15
C GLY A 612 -31.11 -9.34 -20.37
N LEU A 613 -31.78 -10.43 -20.79
CA LEU A 613 -32.70 -10.41 -21.91
C LEU A 613 -34.16 -10.25 -21.44
N ASP A 614 -34.95 -9.54 -22.22
CA ASP A 614 -36.40 -9.51 -22.07
C ASP A 614 -36.99 -10.87 -22.45
N ALA A 615 -37.82 -11.42 -21.59
CA ALA A 615 -38.34 -12.79 -21.73
C ALA A 615 -39.26 -12.97 -22.96
N GLY A 616 -39.95 -11.90 -23.39
CA GLY A 616 -40.89 -11.96 -24.50
C GLY A 616 -40.24 -11.77 -25.86
N THR A 617 -39.24 -10.91 -25.93
CA THR A 617 -38.61 -10.50 -27.20
C THR A 617 -37.23 -11.08 -27.42
N GLY A 618 -36.58 -11.61 -26.39
CA GLY A 618 -35.20 -12.05 -26.44
C GLY A 618 -34.19 -10.93 -26.73
N ARG A 619 -34.60 -9.65 -26.55
CA ARG A 619 -33.74 -8.47 -26.74
C ARG A 619 -33.05 -8.08 -25.44
N LEU A 620 -31.92 -7.37 -25.55
CA LEU A 620 -31.12 -6.89 -24.42
C LEU A 620 -31.92 -5.85 -23.61
N ALA A 621 -32.26 -6.18 -22.37
CA ALA A 621 -33.03 -5.33 -21.45
C ALA A 621 -32.17 -4.72 -20.34
N ARG A 622 -31.01 -5.37 -20.00
CA ARG A 622 -30.09 -4.91 -18.98
C ARG A 622 -28.64 -5.13 -19.46
N LEU A 623 -27.83 -4.12 -19.23
CA LEU A 623 -26.39 -4.15 -19.52
C LEU A 623 -25.64 -3.50 -18.37
N SER A 624 -24.61 -4.15 -17.86
CA SER A 624 -23.59 -3.51 -17.05
C SER A 624 -22.22 -4.09 -17.37
N VAL A 625 -21.20 -3.27 -17.23
CA VAL A 625 -19.81 -3.63 -17.51
C VAL A 625 -18.99 -3.34 -16.25
N SER A 626 -18.15 -4.29 -15.85
CA SER A 626 -17.21 -4.15 -14.76
C SER A 626 -15.85 -4.72 -15.16
N ALA A 627 -14.77 -4.20 -14.59
CA ALA A 627 -13.45 -4.80 -14.80
C ALA A 627 -13.43 -6.21 -14.21
N ALA A 628 -12.78 -7.13 -14.92
CA ALA A 628 -12.62 -8.50 -14.45
C ALA A 628 -11.57 -8.56 -13.33
N GLY A 629 -11.95 -9.19 -12.23
CA GLY A 629 -11.16 -9.16 -10.99
C GLY A 629 -11.54 -7.96 -10.13
N ALA A 630 -11.16 -8.00 -8.88
CA ALA A 630 -11.54 -6.98 -7.90
C ALA A 630 -10.85 -5.63 -8.17
N ASN A 631 -11.25 -4.95 -9.26
CA ASN A 631 -10.92 -3.53 -9.42
C ASN A 631 -11.89 -2.75 -8.51
N ARG A 632 -11.48 -2.61 -7.24
CA ARG A 632 -12.29 -2.05 -6.15
C ARG A 632 -12.60 -0.55 -6.33
N CYS A 633 -12.11 0.06 -7.40
CA CYS A 633 -12.16 1.50 -7.63
C CYS A 633 -12.95 1.93 -8.86
N GLU A 634 -13.69 1.06 -9.49
CA GLU A 634 -14.65 1.45 -10.53
C GLU A 634 -16.02 1.70 -9.90
N PRO A 635 -16.64 2.87 -10.21
CA PRO A 635 -17.99 3.18 -9.71
C PRO A 635 -19.06 2.27 -10.29
#